data_542063489978763b397f7b8cd8758d33
#
_entry.id   542063489978763b397f7b8cd8758d33
#
_cell.length_a   1.000
_cell.length_b   1.000
_cell.length_c   1.000
_cell.angle_alpha   90.00
_cell.angle_beta   90.00
_cell.angle_gamma   90.00
#
_symmetry.space_group_name_H-M   'P 1'
#
loop_
_entity.id
_entity.type
_entity.pdbx_description
1 polymer ?
#
loop_
_entity_poly.entity_id
_entity_poly.type
_entity_poly.pdbx_seq_one_letter_code
_entity_poly.pdbx_strand_id
1 'polypeptide(L)'
;MNNWVTIDGSEGEGGGQLLRTALSLSLVTGTPFRIDRIRAGRRKPGLLRQHLTAVHAATQVGQARVSGAELGSQTLTFEPAEIRPG
;
A
#
# COMPACT_ATOMS: atom_id res chain seq x y z
N MET A 1 -13.22 -13.48 8.51
CA MET A 1 -13.69 -12.11 8.36
C MET A 1 -12.59 -11.21 7.86
N ASN A 2 -12.86 -10.48 6.80
CA ASN A 2 -11.85 -9.62 6.23
C ASN A 2 -11.86 -8.26 6.91
N ASN A 3 -10.80 -7.98 7.63
CA ASN A 3 -10.64 -6.68 8.29
C ASN A 3 -9.79 -5.76 7.43
N TRP A 4 -10.23 -5.57 6.19
CA TRP A 4 -9.53 -4.68 5.28
C TRP A 4 -9.74 -3.24 5.68
N VAL A 5 -8.67 -2.49 5.68
CA VAL A 5 -8.71 -1.04 5.89
C VAL A 5 -8.70 -0.37 4.53
N THR A 6 -9.63 0.54 4.30
CA THR A 6 -9.67 1.30 3.06
C THR A 6 -9.20 2.72 3.33
N ILE A 7 -8.24 3.17 2.52
CA ILE A 7 -7.60 4.47 2.70
C ILE A 7 -7.82 5.30 1.43
N ASP A 8 -8.16 6.57 1.61
CA ASP A 8 -8.27 7.51 0.49
C ASP A 8 -6.91 8.15 0.24
N GLY A 9 -6.27 7.75 -0.84
CA GLY A 9 -4.93 8.23 -1.19
C GLY A 9 -4.90 9.63 -1.77
N SER A 10 -6.07 10.24 -1.97
CA SER A 10 -6.11 11.62 -2.48
C SER A 10 -5.93 12.65 -1.37
N GLU A 11 -6.06 12.24 -0.12
CA GLU A 11 -5.92 13.16 1.00
C GLU A 11 -4.47 13.33 1.39
N GLY A 12 -4.16 14.53 1.89
CA GLY A 12 -2.83 14.83 2.41
C GLY A 12 -1.86 15.20 1.31
N GLU A 13 -0.71 15.69 1.73
CA GLU A 13 0.31 16.18 0.82
C GLU A 13 1.29 15.11 0.39
N GLY A 14 1.40 14.08 1.17
CA GLY A 14 2.43 13.08 0.93
C GLY A 14 1.87 11.73 0.62
N GLY A 15 1.42 11.52 -0.61
CA GLY A 15 0.99 10.19 -1.01
C GLY A 15 2.02 9.14 -0.67
N GLY A 16 3.31 9.47 -0.80
CA GLY A 16 4.38 8.55 -0.46
C GLY A 16 4.46 8.25 1.02
N GLN A 17 4.27 9.26 1.86
CA GLN A 17 4.30 9.06 3.31
C GLN A 17 3.11 8.23 3.78
N LEU A 18 1.94 8.54 3.25
CA LEU A 18 0.74 7.77 3.57
C LEU A 18 0.93 6.30 3.21
N LEU A 19 1.46 6.05 2.03
CA LEU A 19 1.72 4.69 1.56
C LEU A 19 2.70 3.96 2.47
N ARG A 20 3.81 4.61 2.81
CA ARG A 20 4.83 4.00 3.66
C ARG A 20 4.29 3.68 5.04
N THR A 21 3.50 4.60 5.60
CA THR A 21 2.87 4.38 6.89
C THR A 21 1.92 3.18 6.82
N ALA A 22 1.11 3.11 5.77
CA ALA A 22 0.17 2.02 5.60
C ALA A 22 0.90 0.67 5.47
N LEU A 23 1.97 0.64 4.69
CA LEU A 23 2.76 -0.58 4.52
C LEU A 23 3.36 -1.03 5.86
N SER A 24 3.92 -0.09 6.60
CA SER A 24 4.54 -0.41 7.89
C SER A 24 3.52 -0.94 8.88
N LEU A 25 2.37 -0.27 9.00
CA LEU A 25 1.32 -0.71 9.90
C LEU A 25 0.79 -2.08 9.51
N SER A 26 0.61 -2.30 8.21
CA SER A 26 0.14 -3.58 7.72
C SER A 26 1.09 -4.72 8.07
N LEU A 27 2.40 -4.48 7.92
CA LEU A 27 3.40 -5.49 8.26
C LEU A 27 3.42 -5.78 9.75
N VAL A 28 3.29 -4.76 10.57
CA VAL A 28 3.33 -4.92 12.04
C VAL A 28 2.08 -5.60 12.56
N THR A 29 0.93 -5.24 12.04
CA THR A 29 -0.35 -5.71 12.56
C THR A 29 -0.90 -6.93 11.84
N GLY A 30 -0.38 -7.23 10.65
CA GLY A 30 -0.93 -8.29 9.81
C GLY A 30 -2.25 -7.93 9.16
N THR A 31 -2.61 -6.65 9.16
CA THR A 31 -3.89 -6.19 8.65
C THR A 31 -3.76 -5.77 7.19
N PRO A 32 -4.57 -6.34 6.28
CA PRO A 32 -4.54 -5.92 4.89
C PRO A 32 -5.16 -4.55 4.70
N PHE A 33 -4.75 -3.85 3.64
CA PHE A 33 -5.34 -2.55 3.34
C PHE A 33 -5.52 -2.37 1.84
N ARG A 34 -6.36 -1.40 1.51
CA ARG A 34 -6.56 -0.96 0.14
C ARG A 34 -6.47 0.56 0.14
N ILE A 35 -5.70 1.12 -0.79
CA ILE A 35 -5.64 2.55 -1.01
C ILE A 35 -6.26 2.84 -2.36
N ASP A 36 -7.24 3.74 -2.38
CA ASP A 36 -7.86 4.19 -3.61
C ASP A 36 -7.45 5.62 -3.88
N ARG A 37 -7.57 6.04 -5.14
CA ARG A 37 -7.35 7.42 -5.56
C ARG A 37 -5.96 7.93 -5.19
N ILE A 38 -4.96 7.06 -5.33
CA ILE A 38 -3.58 7.40 -4.99
C ILE A 38 -3.12 8.58 -5.83
N ARG A 39 -2.81 9.70 -5.16
CA ARG A 39 -2.31 10.92 -5.79
C ARG A 39 -3.20 11.39 -6.94
N ALA A 40 -4.52 11.21 -6.80
CA ALA A 40 -5.45 11.47 -7.90
C ALA A 40 -5.46 12.92 -8.36
N GLY A 41 -5.17 13.86 -7.46
CA GLY A 41 -5.14 15.28 -7.80
C GLY A 41 -3.78 15.81 -8.23
N ARG A 42 -2.79 14.93 -8.38
CA ARG A 42 -1.44 15.37 -8.74
C ARG A 42 -1.25 15.41 -10.25
N ARG A 43 -0.21 16.13 -10.68
CA ARG A 43 0.12 16.24 -12.08
C ARG A 43 0.43 14.87 -12.70
N LYS A 44 1.11 14.03 -11.96
CA LYS A 44 1.31 12.63 -12.33
C LYS A 44 0.61 11.78 -11.27
N PRO A 45 -0.67 11.45 -11.50
CA PRO A 45 -1.40 10.69 -10.50
C PRO A 45 -0.93 9.25 -10.41
N GLY A 46 -1.24 8.64 -9.29
CA GLY A 46 -0.92 7.24 -9.08
C GLY A 46 0.48 7.01 -8.56
N LEU A 47 0.87 5.74 -8.55
CA LEU A 47 2.16 5.32 -8.01
C LEU A 47 3.32 5.76 -8.91
N LEU A 48 4.34 6.34 -8.29
CA LEU A 48 5.59 6.64 -8.95
C LEU A 48 6.59 5.51 -8.68
N ARG A 49 7.74 5.56 -9.38
CA ARG A 49 8.75 4.52 -9.24
C ARG A 49 9.22 4.34 -7.79
N GLN A 50 9.42 5.44 -7.08
CA GLN A 50 9.86 5.38 -5.69
C GLN A 50 8.83 4.72 -4.79
N HIS A 51 7.56 4.89 -5.09
CA HIS A 51 6.49 4.23 -4.35
C HIS A 51 6.51 2.73 -4.60
N LEU A 52 6.74 2.34 -5.84
CA LEU A 52 6.82 0.92 -6.19
C LEU A 52 7.98 0.24 -5.49
N THR A 53 9.11 0.94 -5.35
CA THR A 53 10.25 0.39 -4.62
C THR A 53 9.86 0.04 -3.18
N ALA A 54 9.13 0.96 -2.52
CA ALA A 54 8.68 0.72 -1.15
C ALA A 54 7.69 -0.46 -1.09
N VAL A 55 6.78 -0.52 -2.05
CA VAL A 55 5.79 -1.61 -2.10
C VAL A 55 6.49 -2.95 -2.30
N HIS A 56 7.44 -3.01 -3.23
CA HIS A 56 8.14 -4.26 -3.51
C HIS A 56 8.95 -4.71 -2.29
N ALA A 57 9.61 -3.79 -1.61
CA ALA A 57 10.37 -4.14 -0.40
C ALA A 57 9.45 -4.70 0.69
N ALA A 58 8.32 -4.03 0.91
CA ALA A 58 7.35 -4.49 1.91
C ALA A 58 6.74 -5.83 1.51
N THR A 59 6.51 -6.05 0.21
CA THR A 59 5.97 -7.30 -0.29
C THR A 59 6.91 -8.46 0.03
N GLN A 60 8.21 -8.26 -0.14
CA GLN A 60 9.18 -9.30 0.15
C GLN A 60 9.26 -9.58 1.64
N VAL A 61 9.28 -8.52 2.46
CA VAL A 61 9.36 -8.66 3.91
C VAL A 61 8.16 -9.42 4.45
N GLY A 62 6.96 -9.09 3.99
CA GLY A 62 5.74 -9.67 4.50
C GLY A 62 5.22 -10.85 3.71
N GLN A 63 5.91 -11.25 2.64
CA GLN A 63 5.43 -12.26 1.71
C GLN A 63 3.99 -11.95 1.30
N ALA A 64 3.74 -10.70 0.98
CA ALA A 64 2.41 -10.19 0.79
C ALA A 64 1.86 -10.46 -0.59
N ARG A 65 0.55 -10.50 -0.68
CA ARG A 65 -0.16 -10.47 -1.96
C ARG A 65 -0.45 -9.02 -2.28
N VAL A 66 -0.11 -8.60 -3.47
CA VAL A 66 -0.24 -7.21 -3.88
C VAL A 66 -0.93 -7.14 -5.22
N SER A 67 -1.84 -6.18 -5.35
CA SER A 67 -2.50 -5.89 -6.61
C SER A 67 -2.39 -4.40 -6.88
N GLY A 68 -2.19 -4.05 -8.14
CA GLY A 68 -2.10 -2.66 -8.54
C GLY A 68 -0.72 -2.04 -8.39
N ALA A 69 0.32 -2.85 -8.18
CA ALA A 69 1.68 -2.35 -8.01
C ALA A 69 2.31 -2.03 -9.37
N GLU A 70 1.81 -0.99 -10.02
CA GLU A 70 2.24 -0.56 -11.34
C GLU A 70 2.37 0.95 -11.38
N LEU A 71 3.24 1.43 -12.26
CA LEU A 71 3.38 2.87 -12.46
C LEU A 71 2.04 3.49 -12.86
N GLY A 72 1.68 4.58 -12.20
CA GLY A 72 0.45 5.29 -12.50
C GLY A 72 -0.81 4.69 -11.91
N SER A 73 -0.69 3.56 -11.22
CA SER A 73 -1.86 2.94 -10.61
C SER A 73 -2.41 3.81 -9.48
N GLN A 74 -3.72 4.00 -9.47
CA GLN A 74 -4.37 4.79 -8.43
C GLN A 74 -5.02 3.93 -7.37
N THR A 75 -4.93 2.62 -7.50
CA THR A 75 -5.46 1.69 -6.51
C THR A 75 -4.40 0.65 -6.20
N LEU A 76 -4.22 0.38 -4.92
CA LEU A 76 -3.27 -0.62 -4.46
C LEU A 76 -3.90 -1.44 -3.34
N THR A 77 -3.79 -2.76 -3.44
CA THR A 77 -4.14 -3.63 -2.32
C THR A 77 -2.89 -4.34 -1.84
N PHE A 78 -2.80 -4.51 -0.53
CA PHE A 78 -1.64 -5.13 0.10
C PHE A 78 -2.15 -6.04 1.22
N GLU A 79 -1.88 -7.32 1.07
CA GLU A 79 -2.32 -8.31 2.05
C GLU A 79 -1.10 -9.09 2.53
N PRO A 80 -0.58 -8.77 3.72
CA PRO A 80 0.59 -9.48 4.24
C PRO A 80 0.23 -10.93 4.55
N ALA A 81 1.21 -11.81 4.43
CA ALA A 81 1.01 -13.19 4.76
C ALA A 81 0.72 -13.32 6.25
N GLU A 82 -0.12 -14.28 6.59
CA GLU A 82 -0.43 -14.52 7.97
C GLU A 82 0.80 -15.07 8.68
N ILE A 83 1.22 -14.38 9.73
CA ILE A 83 2.34 -14.85 10.53
C ILE A 83 1.81 -15.74 11.63
N ARG A 84 2.18 -17.00 11.57
CA ARG A 84 1.78 -17.93 12.60
C ARG A 84 2.96 -18.23 13.49
N PRO A 85 2.83 -17.99 14.79
CA PRO A 85 3.90 -18.35 15.69
C PRO A 85 4.02 -19.86 15.78
N GLY A 86 5.19 -20.30 15.71
CA GLY A 86 5.61 -21.65 15.99
C GLY A 86 5.25 -22.71 15.07
#